data_b91625a64281c39e50278bfda302c60e
#
_entry.id   b91625a64281c39e50278bfda302c60e
#
_cell.length_a   1.000
_cell.length_b   1.000
_cell.length_c   1.000
_cell.angle_alpha   90.00
_cell.angle_beta   90.00
_cell.angle_gamma   90.00
#
_symmetry.space_group_name_H-M   'P 1'
#
loop_
_entity.id
_entity.type
_entity.pdbx_description
1 polymer ?
#
loop_
_entity_poly.entity_id
_entity_poly.type
_entity_poly.pdbx_seq_one_letter_code
_entity_poly.pdbx_strand_id
1 'polypeptide(L)'
;MIRLRLIGLAFLCVLVVPFPVIAGDFDGSKPLLFAAIDVIECGPNGECSRVSPESIALSQFFKIDFKKKKIFPVGESQEKKSTTIENMELIDGKLILQGAEDGVEGVRDGVGWTMAIAEETGKAVLTASGDQVGFVVFGACTPL
;
A
#
# COMPACT_ATOMS: atom_id res chain seq x y z
N MET A 1 -5.37 69.59 34.87
CA MET A 1 -4.27 69.02 34.07
C MET A 1 -4.42 67.50 34.11
N ILE A 2 -5.11 66.91 33.12
CA ILE A 2 -5.37 65.47 33.02
C ILE A 2 -4.36 64.91 31.98
N ARG A 3 -3.43 64.07 32.45
CA ARG A 3 -2.48 63.40 31.56
C ARG A 3 -3.13 62.11 31.04
N LEU A 4 -3.52 62.13 29.80
CA LEU A 4 -4.03 60.97 29.03
C LEU A 4 -2.84 60.07 28.70
N ARG A 5 -2.78 58.85 29.33
CA ARG A 5 -1.80 57.82 28.99
C ARG A 5 -2.37 56.99 27.83
N LEU A 6 -1.81 57.15 26.66
CA LEU A 6 -2.03 56.23 25.50
C LEU A 6 -1.37 54.89 25.83
N ILE A 7 -2.17 53.87 26.06
CA ILE A 7 -1.72 52.47 26.11
C ILE A 7 -1.72 51.96 24.67
N GLY A 8 -0.52 51.85 24.11
CA GLY A 8 -0.31 51.24 22.80
C GLY A 8 -0.56 49.73 22.88
N LEU A 9 -1.65 49.28 22.28
CA LEU A 9 -1.95 47.86 22.11
C LEU A 9 -1.12 47.31 20.94
N ALA A 10 0.02 46.67 21.25
CA ALA A 10 0.83 45.97 20.25
C ALA A 10 0.09 44.71 19.82
N PHE A 11 -0.50 44.72 18.61
CA PHE A 11 -1.12 43.57 17.97
C PHE A 11 -0.02 42.64 17.46
N LEU A 12 0.26 41.56 18.20
CA LEU A 12 1.23 40.55 17.80
C LEU A 12 0.56 39.68 16.72
N CYS A 13 0.81 40.02 15.45
CA CYS A 13 0.43 39.18 14.30
C CYS A 13 1.29 37.90 14.30
N VAL A 14 0.74 36.81 14.81
CA VAL A 14 1.36 35.49 14.64
C VAL A 14 1.19 35.09 13.18
N LEU A 15 2.27 35.18 12.41
CA LEU A 15 2.38 34.66 11.05
C LEU A 15 2.34 33.12 11.15
N VAL A 16 1.17 32.54 10.93
CA VAL A 16 1.01 31.09 10.69
C VAL A 16 1.60 30.82 9.31
N VAL A 17 2.85 30.39 9.26
CA VAL A 17 3.47 29.92 8.02
C VAL A 17 2.88 28.55 7.74
N PRO A 18 2.13 28.35 6.62
CA PRO A 18 1.68 27.01 6.24
C PRO A 18 2.93 26.21 5.86
N PHE A 19 3.27 25.21 6.67
CA PHE A 19 4.26 24.23 6.26
C PHE A 19 3.67 23.45 5.07
N PRO A 20 4.39 23.32 3.93
CA PRO A 20 3.96 22.45 2.87
C PRO A 20 3.92 21.04 3.44
N VAL A 21 2.73 20.43 3.49
CA VAL A 21 2.60 18.99 3.67
C VAL A 21 3.16 18.38 2.39
N ILE A 22 4.36 17.84 2.46
CA ILE A 22 4.94 17.06 1.37
C ILE A 22 4.12 15.77 1.35
N ALA A 23 3.23 15.64 0.35
CA ALA A 23 2.58 14.36 0.09
C ALA A 23 3.69 13.33 -0.16
N GLY A 24 3.64 12.20 0.55
CA GLY A 24 4.64 11.16 0.41
C GLY A 24 4.63 10.60 -1.01
N ASP A 25 5.76 10.09 -1.47
CA ASP A 25 5.87 9.48 -2.81
C ASP A 25 5.01 8.21 -2.96
N PHE A 26 4.40 7.73 -1.87
CA PHE A 26 3.61 6.49 -1.80
C PHE A 26 2.14 6.73 -1.45
N ASP A 27 1.58 7.88 -1.84
CA ASP A 27 0.18 8.29 -1.60
C ASP A 27 -0.82 7.76 -2.65
N GLY A 28 -0.35 7.01 -3.64
CA GLY A 28 -1.17 6.50 -4.75
C GLY A 28 -1.29 7.46 -5.94
N SER A 29 -0.61 8.59 -5.93
CA SER A 29 -0.60 9.55 -7.05
C SER A 29 0.26 9.11 -8.24
N LYS A 30 1.31 8.30 -7.98
CA LYS A 30 2.27 7.79 -8.96
C LYS A 30 2.24 6.27 -9.00
N PRO A 31 2.47 5.64 -10.17
CA PRO A 31 2.64 4.19 -10.23
C PRO A 31 3.83 3.75 -9.37
N LEU A 32 3.72 2.57 -8.76
CA LEU A 32 4.77 1.99 -7.93
C LEU A 32 5.23 0.65 -8.50
N LEU A 33 6.50 0.32 -8.24
CA LEU A 33 7.03 -1.02 -8.34
C LEU A 33 7.15 -1.60 -6.92
N PHE A 34 6.44 -2.68 -6.65
CA PHE A 34 6.56 -3.46 -5.41
C PHE A 34 7.50 -4.63 -5.64
N ALA A 35 8.40 -4.88 -4.69
CA ALA A 35 9.27 -6.06 -4.63
C ALA A 35 8.92 -6.90 -3.41
N ALA A 36 8.57 -8.17 -3.62
CA ALA A 36 8.41 -9.16 -2.56
C ALA A 36 9.79 -9.59 -2.03
N ILE A 37 10.01 -9.48 -0.72
CA ILE A 37 11.30 -9.79 -0.07
C ILE A 37 11.20 -11.09 0.71
N ASP A 38 10.19 -11.21 1.57
CA ASP A 38 9.93 -12.37 2.41
C ASP A 38 8.48 -12.81 2.28
N VAL A 39 8.25 -14.11 2.19
CA VAL A 39 6.92 -14.69 2.14
C VAL A 39 6.76 -15.72 3.27
N ILE A 40 5.68 -15.59 4.01
CA ILE A 40 5.26 -16.53 5.04
C ILE A 40 3.94 -17.15 4.61
N GLU A 41 3.88 -18.47 4.56
CA GLU A 41 2.68 -19.26 4.34
C GLU A 41 2.23 -19.90 5.66
N CYS A 42 0.94 -19.78 5.97
CA CYS A 42 0.33 -20.36 7.18
C CYS A 42 -0.82 -21.28 6.81
N GLY A 43 -0.80 -22.50 7.32
CA GLY A 43 -1.86 -23.50 7.16
C GLY A 43 -2.90 -23.45 8.29
N PRO A 44 -3.98 -24.26 8.18
CA PRO A 44 -5.11 -24.25 9.12
C PRO A 44 -4.77 -24.81 10.50
N ASN A 45 -3.68 -25.56 10.63
CA ASN A 45 -3.16 -26.09 11.90
C ASN A 45 -2.34 -25.07 12.70
N GLY A 46 -2.19 -23.85 12.18
CA GLY A 46 -1.40 -22.77 12.80
C GLY A 46 0.11 -22.87 12.53
N GLU A 47 0.55 -23.82 11.71
CA GLU A 47 1.93 -23.88 11.26
C GLU A 47 2.19 -22.83 10.17
N CYS A 48 3.23 -22.02 10.37
CA CYS A 48 3.68 -21.02 9.41
C CYS A 48 5.13 -21.30 9.05
N SER A 49 5.46 -21.17 7.77
CA SER A 49 6.81 -21.36 7.26
C SER A 49 7.19 -20.28 6.25
N ARG A 50 8.48 -19.97 6.18
CA ARG A 50 9.01 -19.10 5.12
C ARG A 50 9.08 -19.89 3.83
N VAL A 51 8.53 -19.32 2.76
CA VAL A 51 8.52 -19.91 1.42
C VAL A 51 9.10 -18.94 0.40
N SER A 52 9.46 -19.42 -0.78
CA SER A 52 9.85 -18.51 -1.87
C SER A 52 8.61 -18.01 -2.62
N PRO A 53 8.65 -16.79 -3.21
CA PRO A 53 7.54 -16.31 -4.04
C PRO A 53 7.15 -17.30 -5.13
N GLU A 54 8.12 -17.92 -5.78
CA GLU A 54 7.92 -18.86 -6.88
C GLU A 54 7.16 -20.12 -6.44
N SER A 55 7.36 -20.59 -5.20
CA SER A 55 6.70 -21.80 -4.69
C SER A 55 5.20 -21.65 -4.55
N ILE A 56 4.72 -20.41 -4.45
CA ILE A 56 3.29 -20.05 -4.36
C ILE A 56 2.79 -19.35 -5.63
N ALA A 57 3.53 -19.46 -6.74
CA ALA A 57 3.25 -18.80 -8.01
C ALA A 57 3.10 -17.27 -7.92
N LEU A 58 3.73 -16.64 -6.91
CA LEU A 58 3.75 -15.19 -6.74
C LEU A 58 4.91 -14.60 -7.53
N SER A 59 4.68 -13.58 -8.34
CA SER A 59 5.75 -12.82 -8.97
C SER A 59 6.58 -12.09 -7.92
N GLN A 60 7.89 -12.03 -8.10
CA GLN A 60 8.76 -11.26 -7.19
C GLN A 60 8.54 -9.76 -7.32
N PHE A 61 8.14 -9.28 -8.50
CA PHE A 61 7.93 -7.86 -8.77
C PHE A 61 6.53 -7.61 -9.32
N PHE A 62 5.89 -6.54 -8.84
CA PHE A 62 4.60 -6.08 -9.31
C PHE A 62 4.62 -4.59 -9.60
N LYS A 63 4.03 -4.20 -10.73
CA LYS A 63 3.68 -2.81 -11.02
C LYS A 63 2.29 -2.52 -10.50
N ILE A 64 2.14 -1.49 -9.67
CA ILE A 64 0.87 -0.98 -9.17
C ILE A 64 0.52 0.26 -9.99
N ASP A 65 -0.56 0.21 -10.75
CA ASP A 65 -1.06 1.31 -11.58
C ASP A 65 -2.39 1.81 -10.99
N PHE A 66 -2.33 2.88 -10.22
CA PHE A 66 -3.50 3.43 -9.53
C PHE A 66 -4.53 4.03 -10.48
N LYS A 67 -4.09 4.58 -11.62
CA LYS A 67 -5.00 5.15 -12.63
C LYS A 67 -5.83 4.08 -13.30
N LYS A 68 -5.22 2.92 -13.56
CA LYS A 68 -5.90 1.74 -14.12
C LYS A 68 -6.60 0.92 -13.05
N LYS A 69 -6.34 1.17 -11.76
CA LYS A 69 -6.77 0.35 -10.62
C LYS A 69 -6.37 -1.13 -10.80
N LYS A 70 -5.11 -1.37 -11.19
CA LYS A 70 -4.60 -2.72 -11.46
C LYS A 70 -3.21 -2.92 -10.94
N ILE A 71 -2.92 -4.17 -10.54
CA ILE A 71 -1.59 -4.65 -10.21
C ILE A 71 -1.19 -5.67 -11.28
N PHE A 72 0.01 -5.52 -11.83
CA PHE A 72 0.54 -6.35 -12.90
C PHE A 72 1.83 -7.04 -12.43
N PRO A 73 1.99 -8.34 -12.62
CA PRO A 73 3.29 -8.99 -12.46
C PRO A 73 4.28 -8.45 -13.50
N VAL A 74 5.55 -8.28 -13.10
CA VAL A 74 6.60 -7.82 -14.01
C VAL A 74 7.28 -9.04 -14.64
N GLY A 75 7.48 -9.03 -15.97
CA GLY A 75 8.19 -10.07 -16.71
C GLY A 75 7.32 -11.13 -17.37
N GLU A 76 6.03 -11.16 -17.11
CA GLU A 76 5.06 -12.04 -17.79
C GLU A 76 4.16 -11.23 -18.73
N SER A 77 3.40 -11.89 -19.61
CA SER A 77 2.41 -11.22 -20.48
C SER A 77 1.35 -10.52 -19.60
N GLN A 78 1.50 -9.23 -19.45
CA GLN A 78 0.93 -8.39 -18.38
C GLN A 78 -0.61 -8.39 -18.32
N GLU A 79 -1.30 -8.67 -19.41
CA GLU A 79 -2.76 -8.53 -19.44
C GLU A 79 -3.52 -9.75 -18.89
N LYS A 80 -2.91 -10.94 -18.92
CA LYS A 80 -3.59 -12.18 -18.50
C LYS A 80 -3.53 -12.49 -17.01
N LYS A 81 -2.71 -11.80 -16.24
CA LYS A 81 -2.50 -12.06 -14.80
C LYS A 81 -2.59 -10.80 -13.93
N SER A 82 -3.29 -9.78 -14.40
CA SER A 82 -3.47 -8.57 -13.58
C SER A 82 -4.62 -8.74 -12.60
N THR A 83 -4.42 -8.32 -11.34
CA THR A 83 -5.50 -8.21 -10.36
C THR A 83 -6.05 -6.78 -10.31
N THR A 84 -7.33 -6.65 -9.95
CA THR A 84 -8.01 -5.36 -9.83
C THR A 84 -7.92 -4.84 -8.40
N ILE A 85 -7.60 -3.56 -8.25
CA ILE A 85 -7.69 -2.85 -6.97
C ILE A 85 -9.15 -2.41 -6.82
N GLU A 86 -9.90 -3.07 -5.95
CA GLU A 86 -11.31 -2.80 -5.71
C GLU A 86 -11.49 -1.60 -4.78
N ASN A 87 -10.70 -1.55 -3.70
CA ASN A 87 -10.71 -0.46 -2.73
C ASN A 87 -9.30 0.11 -2.55
N MET A 88 -9.23 1.42 -2.37
CA MET A 88 -8.00 2.15 -2.07
C MET A 88 -8.33 3.27 -1.10
N GLU A 89 -7.63 3.32 0.02
CA GLU A 89 -7.83 4.32 1.05
C GLU A 89 -6.51 4.69 1.74
N LEU A 90 -6.33 5.98 2.05
CA LEU A 90 -5.21 6.48 2.83
C LEU A 90 -5.66 6.65 4.28
N ILE A 91 -5.11 5.86 5.20
CA ILE A 91 -5.47 5.83 6.61
C ILE A 91 -4.20 5.91 7.46
N ASP A 92 -4.08 6.97 8.25
CA ASP A 92 -3.00 7.15 9.23
C ASP A 92 -1.60 6.88 8.64
N GLY A 93 -1.30 7.52 7.50
CA GLY A 93 -0.01 7.41 6.80
C GLY A 93 0.25 6.05 6.13
N LYS A 94 -0.81 5.29 5.86
CA LYS A 94 -0.74 4.02 5.13
C LYS A 94 -1.72 4.03 3.97
N LEU A 95 -1.23 3.76 2.78
CA LEU A 95 -2.06 3.50 1.62
C LEU A 95 -2.50 2.03 1.66
N ILE A 96 -3.79 1.81 1.88
CA ILE A 96 -4.40 0.48 1.95
C ILE A 96 -5.04 0.18 0.60
N LEU A 97 -4.67 -0.94 0.01
CA LEU A 97 -5.24 -1.48 -1.23
C LEU A 97 -5.90 -2.82 -0.92
N GLN A 98 -7.03 -3.09 -1.54
CA GLN A 98 -7.75 -4.37 -1.38
C GLN A 98 -8.28 -4.86 -2.73
N GLY A 99 -8.36 -6.16 -2.87
CA GLY A 99 -8.94 -6.82 -4.02
C GLY A 99 -9.09 -8.32 -3.83
N ALA A 100 -9.51 -8.97 -4.90
CA ALA A 100 -9.65 -10.41 -4.95
C ALA A 100 -9.20 -10.95 -6.31
N GLU A 101 -8.86 -12.24 -6.36
CA GLU A 101 -8.57 -12.99 -7.59
C GLU A 101 -9.40 -14.26 -7.63
N ASP A 102 -9.91 -14.59 -8.79
CA ASP A 102 -10.75 -15.78 -9.01
C ASP A 102 -9.96 -17.09 -9.03
N GLY A 103 -8.60 -17.01 -9.12
CA GLY A 103 -7.76 -18.21 -9.22
C GLY A 103 -7.81 -18.89 -10.61
N VAL A 104 -7.74 -20.21 -10.64
CA VAL A 104 -7.74 -21.01 -11.88
C VAL A 104 -9.16 -21.27 -12.36
N GLU A 105 -9.43 -21.07 -13.66
CA GLU A 105 -10.74 -21.32 -14.23
C GLU A 105 -11.23 -22.75 -13.95
N GLY A 106 -12.44 -22.86 -13.38
CA GLY A 106 -13.06 -24.14 -13.01
C GLY A 106 -12.63 -24.70 -11.64
N VAL A 107 -11.75 -24.03 -10.93
CA VAL A 107 -11.31 -24.36 -9.56
C VAL A 107 -11.77 -23.25 -8.61
N ARG A 108 -12.20 -23.63 -7.40
CA ARG A 108 -12.54 -22.64 -6.35
C ARG A 108 -11.33 -22.39 -5.47
N ASP A 109 -10.34 -21.73 -6.02
CA ASP A 109 -9.07 -21.38 -5.35
C ASP A 109 -8.83 -19.87 -5.32
N GLY A 110 -9.90 -19.08 -5.43
CA GLY A 110 -9.84 -17.62 -5.33
C GLY A 110 -9.30 -17.14 -3.99
N VAL A 111 -8.64 -16.00 -4.01
CA VAL A 111 -8.04 -15.37 -2.82
C VAL A 111 -8.48 -13.92 -2.67
N GLY A 112 -8.78 -13.52 -1.43
CA GLY A 112 -8.89 -12.11 -1.06
C GLY A 112 -7.53 -11.59 -0.61
N TRP A 113 -7.18 -10.35 -0.96
CA TRP A 113 -5.91 -9.77 -0.56
C TRP A 113 -6.02 -8.32 -0.08
N THR A 114 -5.10 -7.93 0.79
CA THR A 114 -4.93 -6.56 1.29
C THR A 114 -3.45 -6.20 1.29
N MET A 115 -3.10 -5.02 0.78
CA MET A 115 -1.74 -4.47 0.84
C MET A 115 -1.76 -3.16 1.62
N ALA A 116 -0.88 -3.04 2.61
CA ALA A 116 -0.62 -1.80 3.35
C ALA A 116 0.76 -1.27 2.98
N ILE A 117 0.82 -0.05 2.43
CA ILE A 117 2.06 0.63 2.03
C ILE A 117 2.27 1.82 2.96
N ALA A 118 3.40 1.90 3.64
CA ALA A 118 3.75 3.06 4.46
C ALA A 118 4.09 4.26 3.58
N GLU A 119 3.33 5.35 3.71
CA GLU A 119 3.42 6.56 2.88
C GLU A 119 4.82 7.21 2.92
N GLU A 120 5.49 7.18 4.06
CA GLU A 120 6.80 7.80 4.22
C GLU A 120 7.98 6.96 3.70
N THR A 121 7.86 5.63 3.73
CA THR A 121 9.01 4.74 3.50
C THR A 121 8.85 3.79 2.33
N GLY A 122 7.64 3.62 1.80
CA GLY A 122 7.32 2.62 0.79
C GLY A 122 7.40 1.17 1.28
N LYS A 123 7.70 0.93 2.56
CA LYS A 123 7.63 -0.44 3.12
C LYS A 123 6.21 -0.93 3.04
N ALA A 124 6.04 -2.19 2.63
CA ALA A 124 4.71 -2.71 2.41
C ALA A 124 4.56 -4.14 2.93
N VAL A 125 3.35 -4.45 3.34
CA VAL A 125 2.93 -5.80 3.72
C VAL A 125 1.69 -6.14 2.91
N LEU A 126 1.76 -7.24 2.14
CA LEU A 126 0.64 -7.83 1.44
C LEU A 126 0.19 -9.06 2.23
N THR A 127 -1.10 -9.16 2.51
CA THR A 127 -1.72 -10.38 3.04
C THR A 127 -2.70 -10.93 2.01
N ALA A 128 -2.73 -12.23 1.84
CA ALA A 128 -3.71 -12.91 1.02
C ALA A 128 -4.27 -14.11 1.78
N SER A 129 -5.53 -14.42 1.58
CA SER A 129 -6.21 -15.54 2.20
C SER A 129 -7.11 -16.26 1.20
N GLY A 130 -6.95 -17.57 1.15
CA GLY A 130 -7.76 -18.49 0.39
C GLY A 130 -8.32 -19.59 1.29
N ASP A 131 -8.73 -20.70 0.69
CA ASP A 131 -9.25 -21.86 1.42
C ASP A 131 -8.15 -22.49 2.29
N GLN A 132 -8.27 -22.34 3.61
CA GLN A 132 -7.39 -22.93 4.63
C GLN A 132 -5.90 -22.53 4.51
N VAL A 133 -5.57 -21.47 3.79
CA VAL A 133 -4.21 -20.95 3.66
C VAL A 133 -4.20 -19.43 3.77
N GLY A 134 -3.20 -18.91 4.46
CA GLY A 134 -2.94 -17.47 4.54
C GLY A 134 -1.50 -17.17 4.18
N PHE A 135 -1.29 -16.06 3.50
CA PHE A 135 0.03 -15.57 3.11
C PHE A 135 0.29 -14.19 3.71
N VAL A 136 1.53 -13.97 4.15
CA VAL A 136 2.03 -12.64 4.52
C VAL A 136 3.29 -12.39 3.72
N VAL A 137 3.27 -11.36 2.89
CA VAL A 137 4.39 -10.97 2.03
C VAL A 137 4.93 -9.63 2.51
N PHE A 138 6.17 -9.62 2.96
CA PHE A 138 6.89 -8.39 3.30
C PHE A 138 7.66 -7.90 2.09
N GLY A 139 7.60 -6.61 1.84
CA GLY A 139 8.25 -6.02 0.70
C GLY A 139 8.42 -4.50 0.80
N ALA A 140 8.80 -3.92 -0.30
CA ALA A 140 8.92 -2.47 -0.42
C ALA A 140 8.53 -1.99 -1.81
N CYS A 141 8.04 -0.77 -1.87
CA CYS A 141 7.68 -0.06 -3.09
C CYS A 141 8.73 0.98 -3.45
N THR A 142 8.85 1.25 -4.74
CA THR A 142 9.56 2.41 -5.28
C THR A 142 8.68 3.09 -6.34
N PRO A 143 8.65 4.43 -6.45
CA PRO A 143 7.97 5.14 -7.53
C PRO A 143 8.57 4.76 -8.90
N LEU A 144 7.70 4.74 -9.95
CA LEU A 144 8.06 4.50 -11.34
C LEU A 144 8.05 5.79 -12.15
#